data_7c17f334fa267b50f8373a05a6365ecd
#
_entry.id   7c17f334fa267b50f8373a05a6365ecd
#
_cell.length_a   1.000
_cell.length_b   1.000
_cell.length_c   1.000
_cell.angle_alpha   90.00
_cell.angle_beta   90.00
_cell.angle_gamma   90.00
#
_symmetry.space_group_name_H-M   'P 1'
#
loop_
_entity.id
_entity.type
_entity.pdbx_description
1 polymer ?
#
loop_
_entity_poly.entity_id
_entity_poly.type
_entity_poly.pdbx_seq_one_letter_code
_entity_poly.pdbx_strand_id
1 'polypeptide(L)'
;MAYYLILTVFPLIVIAANVFPYLNIDTTDLLKFMNEHLPKQFYAPAANVVQDIFSTPSGQLLGVASLTGFWTMIKSLSSLQKAINKVYGASEHRDVFISHIIGGFMSLVILFLLTFALMLSTIIQSVLRVINQTYPIGSKMTQLILNSIQPLSIAVVFLGMMVLYFVLPNVKIRKIRYVMPGTIFTTLVIGYLSNLFGTYVIRTLSRLVDIKLFGFIMIFVFMLWFIFLARILILGAVFNATY
;
A
#
# COMPACT_ATOMS: atom_id res chain seq x y z
N MET A 1 -10.82 0.12 12.06
CA MET A 1 -10.03 -0.10 10.83
C MET A 1 -8.76 0.74 10.80
N ALA A 2 -8.83 2.08 10.76
CA ALA A 2 -7.65 2.95 10.67
C ALA A 2 -6.56 2.64 11.72
N TYR A 3 -6.94 2.40 12.97
CA TYR A 3 -6.02 2.00 14.04
C TYR A 3 -5.20 0.75 13.67
N TYR A 4 -5.85 -0.30 13.17
CA TYR A 4 -5.14 -1.52 12.76
C TYR A 4 -4.29 -1.33 11.51
N LEU A 5 -4.69 -0.45 10.59
CA LEU A 5 -3.85 -0.08 9.43
C LEU A 5 -2.54 0.58 9.89
N ILE A 6 -2.62 1.49 10.86
CA ILE A 6 -1.43 2.14 11.43
C ILE A 6 -0.53 1.10 12.11
N LEU A 7 -1.11 0.21 12.93
CA LEU A 7 -0.35 -0.86 13.56
C LEU A 7 0.32 -1.80 12.56
N THR A 8 -0.24 -1.96 11.36
CA THR A 8 0.35 -2.79 10.31
C THR A 8 1.57 -2.14 9.65
N VAL A 9 1.65 -0.81 9.64
CA VAL A 9 2.77 -0.09 9.01
C VAL A 9 4.11 -0.45 9.68
N PHE A 10 4.15 -0.53 11.00
CA PHE A 10 5.38 -0.83 11.72
C PHE A 10 5.96 -2.22 11.38
N PRO A 11 5.19 -3.31 11.49
CA PRO A 11 5.64 -4.63 11.02
C PRO A 11 6.04 -4.64 9.54
N LEU A 12 5.31 -3.94 8.66
CA LEU A 12 5.65 -3.87 7.24
C LEU A 12 7.01 -3.21 6.99
N ILE A 13 7.34 -2.15 7.73
CA ILE A 13 8.67 -1.53 7.66
C ILE A 13 9.74 -2.53 8.09
N VAL A 14 9.52 -3.25 9.20
CA VAL A 14 10.48 -4.27 9.69
C VAL A 14 10.64 -5.40 8.69
N ILE A 15 9.55 -5.88 8.06
CA ILE A 15 9.60 -6.90 7.00
C ILE A 15 10.41 -6.38 5.82
N ALA A 16 10.09 -5.19 5.31
CA ALA A 16 10.79 -4.59 4.18
C ALA A 16 12.29 -4.47 4.47
N ALA A 17 12.64 -3.93 5.64
CA ALA A 17 14.02 -3.76 6.08
C ALA A 17 14.79 -5.08 6.12
N ASN A 18 14.18 -6.16 6.60
CA ASN A 18 14.84 -7.48 6.68
C ASN A 18 14.79 -8.28 5.37
N VAL A 19 13.90 -7.96 4.43
CA VAL A 19 13.81 -8.65 3.13
C VAL A 19 14.75 -8.04 2.10
N PHE A 20 14.96 -6.72 2.13
CA PHE A 20 15.82 -6.02 1.16
C PHE A 20 17.24 -6.63 1.02
N PRO A 21 17.94 -7.04 2.10
CA PRO A 21 19.24 -7.68 1.97
C PRO A 21 19.22 -8.98 1.15
N TYR A 22 18.12 -9.75 1.21
CA TYR A 22 17.96 -11.00 0.44
C TYR A 22 17.63 -10.78 -1.04
N LEU A 23 17.19 -9.58 -1.41
CA LEU A 23 16.88 -9.24 -2.79
C LEU A 23 18.09 -8.76 -3.59
N ASN A 24 19.30 -8.82 -3.00
CA ASN A 24 20.54 -8.29 -3.60
C ASN A 24 20.39 -6.84 -4.09
N ILE A 25 19.59 -6.06 -3.39
CA ILE A 25 19.45 -4.62 -3.68
C ILE A 25 20.74 -3.96 -3.20
N ASP A 26 21.40 -3.24 -4.12
CA ASP A 26 22.59 -2.50 -3.75
C ASP A 26 22.21 -1.36 -2.78
N THR A 27 22.79 -1.44 -1.57
CA THR A 27 22.61 -0.40 -0.54
C THR A 27 23.03 0.97 -1.05
N THR A 28 23.98 1.01 -1.98
CA THR A 28 24.47 2.24 -2.61
C THR A 28 23.37 2.94 -3.41
N ASP A 29 22.59 2.18 -4.18
CA ASP A 29 21.48 2.71 -4.97
C ASP A 29 20.35 3.24 -4.07
N LEU A 30 20.05 2.51 -2.98
CA LEU A 30 19.07 2.94 -1.99
C LEU A 30 19.51 4.22 -1.28
N LEU A 31 20.77 4.28 -0.84
CA LEU A 31 21.34 5.46 -0.19
C LEU A 31 21.37 6.66 -1.13
N LYS A 32 21.70 6.44 -2.41
CA LYS A 32 21.67 7.48 -3.43
C LYS A 32 20.25 8.01 -3.64
N PHE A 33 19.27 7.13 -3.79
CA PHE A 33 17.86 7.50 -3.88
C PHE A 33 17.41 8.32 -2.67
N MET A 34 17.79 7.89 -1.46
CA MET A 34 17.47 8.64 -0.23
C MET A 34 18.14 10.01 -0.20
N ASN A 35 19.40 10.13 -0.64
CA ASN A 35 20.10 11.40 -0.70
C ASN A 35 19.47 12.40 -1.69
N GLU A 36 18.90 11.89 -2.78
CA GLU A 36 18.22 12.70 -3.80
C GLU A 36 16.81 13.15 -3.37
N HIS A 37 16.12 12.36 -2.54
CA HIS A 37 14.71 12.58 -2.22
C HIS A 37 14.45 13.03 -0.77
N LEU A 38 15.39 12.79 0.16
CA LEU A 38 15.27 13.23 1.54
C LEU A 38 15.98 14.58 1.77
N PRO A 39 15.40 15.44 2.62
CA PRO A 39 16.12 16.62 3.09
C PRO A 39 17.42 16.21 3.81
N LYS A 40 18.49 17.00 3.61
CA LYS A 40 19.86 16.69 4.09
C LYS A 40 19.92 16.35 5.60
N GLN A 41 19.09 17.00 6.41
CA GLN A 41 19.01 16.76 7.86
C GLN A 41 18.51 15.39 8.25
N PHE A 42 17.73 14.72 7.39
CA PHE A 42 17.17 13.40 7.62
C PHE A 42 17.99 12.28 6.97
N TYR A 43 18.85 12.63 6.02
CA TYR A 43 19.63 11.64 5.28
C TYR A 43 20.57 10.85 6.20
N ALA A 44 21.40 11.53 7.01
CA ALA A 44 22.39 10.84 7.83
C ALA A 44 21.78 9.86 8.85
N PRO A 45 20.75 10.24 9.66
CA PRO A 45 20.08 9.29 10.54
C PRO A 45 19.42 8.13 9.81
N ALA A 46 18.78 8.39 8.67
CA ALA A 46 18.12 7.35 7.90
C ALA A 46 19.13 6.42 7.21
N ALA A 47 20.27 6.94 6.73
CA ALA A 47 21.35 6.16 6.14
C ALA A 47 21.98 5.20 7.17
N ASN A 48 22.18 5.65 8.41
CA ASN A 48 22.69 4.80 9.48
C ASN A 48 21.72 3.64 9.77
N VAL A 49 20.43 3.91 9.88
CA VAL A 49 19.40 2.87 10.08
C VAL A 49 19.40 1.85 8.93
N VAL A 50 19.50 2.32 7.69
CA VAL A 50 19.59 1.43 6.53
C VAL A 50 20.85 0.57 6.60
N GLN A 51 22.01 1.14 6.86
CA GLN A 51 23.27 0.42 6.98
C GLN A 51 23.21 -0.63 8.09
N ASP A 52 22.68 -0.29 9.27
CA ASP A 52 22.53 -1.22 10.39
C ASP A 52 21.62 -2.40 10.03
N ILE A 53 20.50 -2.15 9.36
CA ILE A 53 19.56 -3.19 8.94
C ILE A 53 20.18 -4.12 7.90
N PHE A 54 20.90 -3.57 6.93
CA PHE A 54 21.54 -4.36 5.86
C PHE A 54 22.75 -5.15 6.36
N SER A 55 23.45 -4.67 7.40
CA SER A 55 24.59 -5.36 7.97
C SER A 55 24.21 -6.54 8.86
N THR A 56 23.03 -6.51 9.48
CA THR A 56 22.59 -7.54 10.45
C THR A 56 21.14 -7.98 10.23
N PRO A 57 20.79 -8.63 9.11
CA PRO A 57 19.45 -9.13 8.89
C PRO A 57 19.09 -10.19 9.93
N SER A 58 17.99 -10.00 10.64
CA SER A 58 17.52 -10.90 11.69
C SER A 58 16.31 -11.70 11.24
N GLY A 59 16.50 -13.01 11.04
CA GLY A 59 15.42 -13.93 10.70
C GLY A 59 14.34 -14.03 11.79
N GLN A 60 14.73 -13.86 13.06
CA GLN A 60 13.79 -13.84 14.17
C GLN A 60 12.90 -12.59 14.14
N LEU A 61 13.46 -11.42 13.91
CA LEU A 61 12.70 -10.18 13.76
C LEU A 61 11.78 -10.25 12.55
N LEU A 62 12.24 -10.82 11.44
CA LEU A 62 11.42 -11.05 10.25
C LEU A 62 10.22 -11.95 10.57
N GLY A 63 10.42 -13.05 11.28
CA GLY A 63 9.36 -13.96 11.69
C GLY A 63 8.30 -13.28 12.58
N VAL A 64 8.72 -12.60 13.63
CA VAL A 64 7.82 -11.88 14.54
C VAL A 64 7.09 -10.74 13.82
N ALA A 65 7.77 -9.96 13.01
CA ALA A 65 7.16 -8.88 12.24
C ALA A 65 6.15 -9.41 11.21
N SER A 66 6.45 -10.54 10.55
CA SER A 66 5.53 -11.16 9.59
C SER A 66 4.25 -11.65 10.27
N LEU A 67 4.36 -12.31 11.41
CA LEU A 67 3.19 -12.79 12.17
C LEU A 67 2.34 -11.63 12.71
N THR A 68 2.96 -10.63 13.30
CA THR A 68 2.26 -9.46 13.85
C THR A 68 1.65 -8.60 12.75
N GLY A 69 2.36 -8.40 11.65
CA GLY A 69 1.87 -7.65 10.48
C GLY A 69 0.66 -8.33 9.84
N PHE A 70 0.76 -9.63 9.63
CA PHE A 70 -0.35 -10.42 9.08
C PHE A 70 -1.58 -10.39 10.00
N TRP A 71 -1.39 -10.56 11.30
CA TRP A 71 -2.48 -10.49 12.27
C TRP A 71 -3.16 -9.11 12.32
N THR A 72 -2.38 -8.03 12.36
CA THR A 72 -2.95 -6.67 12.36
C THR A 72 -3.69 -6.37 11.06
N MET A 73 -3.22 -6.88 9.92
CA MET A 73 -3.88 -6.76 8.63
C MET A 73 -5.22 -7.49 8.60
N ILE A 74 -5.29 -8.73 9.12
CA ILE A 74 -6.54 -9.48 9.28
C ILE A 74 -7.53 -8.68 10.15
N LYS A 75 -7.09 -8.12 11.27
CA LYS A 75 -7.94 -7.30 12.16
C LYS A 75 -8.44 -6.04 11.45
N SER A 76 -7.60 -5.39 10.64
CA SER A 76 -7.99 -4.23 9.84
C SER A 76 -9.10 -4.57 8.85
N LEU A 77 -8.92 -5.65 8.08
CA LEU A 77 -9.91 -6.09 7.09
C LEU A 77 -11.20 -6.61 7.72
N SER A 78 -11.11 -7.34 8.83
CA SER A 78 -12.29 -7.75 9.60
C SER A 78 -13.08 -6.55 10.13
N SER A 79 -12.39 -5.49 10.56
CA SER A 79 -13.03 -4.24 10.98
C SER A 79 -13.71 -3.52 9.81
N LEU A 80 -13.08 -3.52 8.63
CA LEU A 80 -13.68 -2.98 7.39
C LEU A 80 -14.90 -3.80 6.98
N GLN A 81 -14.79 -5.13 7.01
CA GLN A 81 -15.90 -6.06 6.71
C GLN A 81 -17.13 -5.77 7.54
N LYS A 82 -16.96 -5.60 8.88
CA LYS A 82 -18.06 -5.23 9.77
C LYS A 82 -18.72 -3.91 9.38
N ALA A 83 -17.91 -2.89 9.04
CA ALA A 83 -18.43 -1.60 8.59
C ALA A 83 -19.20 -1.71 7.27
N ILE A 84 -18.68 -2.45 6.30
CA ILE A 84 -19.32 -2.69 5.01
C ILE A 84 -20.62 -3.50 5.20
N ASN A 85 -20.61 -4.57 6.01
CA ASN A 85 -21.79 -5.35 6.31
C ASN A 85 -22.91 -4.50 6.90
N LYS A 86 -22.58 -3.55 7.78
CA LYS A 86 -23.55 -2.60 8.32
C LYS A 86 -24.16 -1.70 7.23
N VAL A 87 -23.37 -1.28 6.25
CA VAL A 87 -23.84 -0.49 5.10
C VAL A 87 -24.82 -1.28 4.24
N TYR A 88 -24.54 -2.56 4.00
CA TYR A 88 -25.42 -3.46 3.23
C TYR A 88 -26.60 -4.02 4.03
N GLY A 89 -26.76 -3.66 5.31
CA GLY A 89 -27.79 -4.23 6.18
C GLY A 89 -27.66 -5.74 6.38
N ALA A 90 -26.47 -6.28 6.17
CA ALA A 90 -26.21 -7.72 6.35
C ALA A 90 -26.27 -8.10 7.82
N SER A 91 -27.01 -9.17 8.13
CA SER A 91 -27.02 -9.76 9.48
C SER A 91 -25.64 -10.33 9.84
N GLU A 92 -25.21 -10.14 11.08
CA GLU A 92 -23.88 -10.60 11.57
C GLU A 92 -23.79 -12.13 11.76
N HIS A 93 -24.55 -12.93 10.99
CA HIS A 93 -24.66 -14.38 11.17
C HIS A 93 -23.48 -15.20 10.61
N ARG A 94 -22.41 -14.52 10.19
CA ARG A 94 -21.19 -15.22 9.77
C ARG A 94 -20.33 -15.50 11.01
N ASP A 95 -19.99 -16.77 11.21
CA ASP A 95 -19.08 -17.18 12.28
C ASP A 95 -17.82 -16.33 12.28
N VAL A 96 -17.39 -15.91 13.47
CA VAL A 96 -16.17 -15.08 13.67
C VAL A 96 -14.97 -15.76 13.00
N PHE A 97 -14.90 -17.09 13.05
CA PHE A 97 -13.84 -17.89 12.43
C PHE A 97 -13.81 -17.73 10.91
N ILE A 98 -14.96 -17.86 10.24
CA ILE A 98 -15.08 -17.68 8.78
C ILE A 98 -14.71 -16.24 8.37
N SER A 99 -15.13 -15.26 9.15
CA SER A 99 -14.76 -13.85 8.91
C SER A 99 -13.25 -13.61 8.99
N HIS A 100 -12.55 -14.29 9.91
CA HIS A 100 -11.09 -14.20 10.00
C HIS A 100 -10.39 -14.90 8.83
N ILE A 101 -10.90 -16.04 8.37
CA ILE A 101 -10.36 -16.74 7.19
C ILE A 101 -10.49 -15.86 5.95
N ILE A 102 -11.67 -15.28 5.72
CA ILE A 102 -11.89 -14.39 4.57
C ILE A 102 -11.02 -13.13 4.68
N GLY A 103 -10.95 -12.53 5.86
CA GLY A 103 -10.07 -11.39 6.13
C GLY A 103 -8.60 -11.74 5.87
N GLY A 104 -8.15 -12.94 6.28
CA GLY A 104 -6.79 -13.44 6.03
C GLY A 104 -6.52 -13.64 4.54
N PHE A 105 -7.41 -14.30 3.83
CA PHE A 105 -7.29 -14.50 2.39
C PHE A 105 -7.27 -13.16 1.64
N MET A 106 -8.17 -12.25 1.97
CA MET A 106 -8.21 -10.92 1.36
C MET A 106 -6.97 -10.09 1.69
N SER A 107 -6.38 -10.27 2.89
CA SER A 107 -5.11 -9.63 3.24
C SER A 107 -4.00 -10.07 2.30
N LEU A 108 -3.90 -11.37 2.01
CA LEU A 108 -2.90 -11.91 1.08
C LEU A 108 -3.13 -11.40 -0.34
N VAL A 109 -4.39 -11.38 -0.82
CA VAL A 109 -4.72 -10.85 -2.15
C VAL A 109 -4.35 -9.37 -2.27
N ILE A 110 -4.71 -8.56 -1.30
CA ILE A 110 -4.40 -7.12 -1.30
C ILE A 110 -2.88 -6.91 -1.23
N LEU A 111 -2.19 -7.64 -0.36
CA LEU A 111 -0.73 -7.53 -0.25
C LEU A 111 -0.05 -7.93 -1.56
N PHE A 112 -0.51 -9.01 -2.20
CA PHE A 112 -0.01 -9.42 -3.51
C PHE A 112 -0.24 -8.35 -4.57
N LEU A 113 -1.46 -7.81 -4.67
CA LEU A 113 -1.80 -6.78 -5.65
C LEU A 113 -1.02 -5.48 -5.43
N LEU A 114 -0.86 -5.06 -4.17
CA LEU A 114 -0.05 -3.88 -3.85
C LEU A 114 1.42 -4.09 -4.19
N THR A 115 1.99 -5.24 -3.80
CA THR A 115 3.38 -5.58 -4.14
C THR A 115 3.57 -5.63 -5.65
N PHE A 116 2.65 -6.26 -6.37
CA PHE A 116 2.68 -6.33 -7.83
C PHE A 116 2.59 -4.94 -8.47
N ALA A 117 1.71 -4.06 -7.99
CA ALA A 117 1.59 -2.69 -8.49
C ALA A 117 2.89 -1.89 -8.29
N LEU A 118 3.55 -2.04 -7.13
CA LEU A 118 4.82 -1.38 -6.83
C LEU A 118 5.97 -1.96 -7.68
N MET A 119 6.00 -3.28 -7.86
CA MET A 119 7.05 -3.95 -8.66
C MET A 119 6.90 -3.70 -10.16
N LEU A 120 5.70 -3.43 -10.66
CA LEU A 120 5.43 -3.18 -12.09
C LEU A 120 6.39 -2.14 -12.68
N SER A 121 6.55 -1.01 -12.02
CA SER A 121 7.42 0.07 -12.46
C SER A 121 8.89 -0.40 -12.56
N THR A 122 9.37 -1.08 -11.53
CA THR A 122 10.75 -1.56 -11.45
C THR A 122 11.03 -2.66 -12.49
N ILE A 123 10.11 -3.62 -12.64
CA ILE A 123 10.23 -4.71 -13.61
C ILE A 123 10.25 -4.15 -15.02
N ILE A 124 9.30 -3.28 -15.38
CA ILE A 124 9.21 -2.71 -16.73
C ILE A 124 10.47 -1.90 -17.05
N GLN A 125 10.95 -1.06 -16.12
CA GLN A 125 12.19 -0.30 -16.33
C GLN A 125 13.41 -1.21 -16.50
N SER A 126 13.52 -2.29 -15.73
CA SER A 126 14.62 -3.26 -15.83
C SER A 126 14.59 -4.00 -17.16
N VAL A 127 13.42 -4.47 -17.57
CA VAL A 127 13.23 -5.14 -18.88
C VAL A 127 13.58 -4.18 -20.02
N LEU A 128 13.11 -2.93 -19.98
CA LEU A 128 13.43 -1.93 -21.01
C LEU A 128 14.94 -1.64 -21.05
N ARG A 129 15.61 -1.61 -19.93
CA ARG A 129 17.07 -1.39 -19.86
C ARG A 129 17.82 -2.52 -20.55
N VAL A 130 17.46 -3.77 -20.24
CA VAL A 130 18.08 -4.96 -20.87
C VAL A 130 17.81 -5.00 -22.37
N ILE A 131 16.58 -4.74 -22.81
CA ILE A 131 16.24 -4.72 -24.23
C ILE A 131 16.98 -3.61 -24.97
N ASN A 132 17.06 -2.39 -24.41
CA ASN A 132 17.78 -1.28 -25.02
C ASN A 132 19.30 -1.51 -25.15
N GLN A 133 19.87 -2.36 -24.30
CA GLN A 133 21.29 -2.75 -24.43
C GLN A 133 21.54 -3.68 -25.63
N THR A 134 20.59 -4.55 -25.95
CA THR A 134 20.72 -5.54 -27.04
C THR A 134 20.12 -5.06 -28.35
N TYR A 135 18.98 -4.39 -28.26
CA TYR A 135 18.25 -3.81 -29.39
C TYR A 135 17.83 -2.39 -29.03
N PRO A 136 18.45 -1.35 -29.63
CA PRO A 136 18.10 0.03 -29.33
C PRO A 136 16.65 0.32 -29.76
N ILE A 137 15.75 0.24 -28.81
CA ILE A 137 14.34 0.64 -29.00
C ILE A 137 14.35 2.18 -29.07
N GLY A 138 13.82 2.74 -30.15
CA GLY A 138 13.75 4.18 -30.31
C GLY A 138 13.10 4.88 -29.12
N SER A 139 13.60 6.07 -28.79
CA SER A 139 13.15 6.87 -27.63
C SER A 139 11.63 7.01 -27.51
N LYS A 140 10.93 7.06 -28.63
CA LYS A 140 9.47 7.18 -28.72
C LYS A 140 8.75 5.93 -28.18
N MET A 141 9.26 4.74 -28.47
CA MET A 141 8.69 3.48 -27.97
C MET A 141 8.94 3.30 -26.48
N THR A 142 10.15 3.62 -26.01
CA THR A 142 10.50 3.62 -24.60
C THR A 142 9.59 4.54 -23.79
N GLN A 143 9.33 5.76 -24.27
CA GLN A 143 8.42 6.69 -23.62
C GLN A 143 6.97 6.20 -23.59
N LEU A 144 6.48 5.57 -24.67
CA LEU A 144 5.13 5.00 -24.71
C LEU A 144 4.96 3.91 -23.64
N ILE A 145 5.95 3.04 -23.47
CA ILE A 145 5.90 1.98 -22.47
C ILE A 145 5.96 2.57 -21.06
N LEU A 146 6.85 3.52 -20.81
CA LEU A 146 6.96 4.18 -19.50
C LEU A 146 5.67 4.93 -19.12
N ASN A 147 5.04 5.61 -20.08
CA ASN A 147 3.77 6.29 -19.86
C ASN A 147 2.61 5.34 -19.59
N SER A 148 2.72 4.07 -19.99
CA SER A 148 1.70 3.04 -19.73
C SER A 148 1.78 2.45 -18.32
N ILE A 149 2.87 2.67 -17.57
CA ILE A 149 3.04 2.13 -16.21
C ILE A 149 1.98 2.72 -15.26
N GLN A 150 1.74 4.02 -15.32
CA GLN A 150 0.80 4.69 -14.43
C GLN A 150 -0.65 4.21 -14.62
N PRO A 151 -1.23 4.16 -15.83
CA PRO A 151 -2.58 3.63 -16.03
C PRO A 151 -2.67 2.13 -15.68
N LEU A 152 -1.62 1.35 -15.92
CA LEU A 152 -1.59 -0.06 -15.54
C LEU A 152 -1.61 -0.24 -14.01
N SER A 153 -0.85 0.57 -13.27
CA SER A 153 -0.88 0.57 -11.80
C SER A 153 -2.26 0.95 -11.25
N ILE A 154 -2.92 1.94 -11.85
CA ILE A 154 -4.30 2.32 -11.50
C ILE A 154 -5.27 1.16 -11.76
N ALA A 155 -5.11 0.45 -12.89
CA ALA A 155 -5.94 -0.72 -13.20
C ALA A 155 -5.76 -1.85 -12.17
N VAL A 156 -4.55 -2.11 -11.70
CA VAL A 156 -4.29 -3.11 -10.63
C VAL A 156 -4.97 -2.69 -9.32
N VAL A 157 -4.86 -1.42 -8.93
CA VAL A 157 -5.56 -0.90 -7.74
C VAL A 157 -7.08 -1.01 -7.90
N PHE A 158 -7.61 -0.66 -9.06
CA PHE A 158 -9.03 -0.79 -9.39
C PHE A 158 -9.51 -2.23 -9.25
N LEU A 159 -8.78 -3.20 -9.80
CA LEU A 159 -9.08 -4.63 -9.66
C LEU A 159 -9.05 -5.06 -8.19
N GLY A 160 -8.06 -4.62 -7.44
CA GLY A 160 -7.98 -4.90 -6.00
C GLY A 160 -9.20 -4.39 -5.22
N MET A 161 -9.63 -3.15 -5.51
CA MET A 161 -10.84 -2.56 -4.91
C MET A 161 -12.10 -3.31 -5.34
N MET A 162 -12.19 -3.73 -6.60
CA MET A 162 -13.32 -4.51 -7.10
C MET A 162 -13.42 -5.88 -6.39
N VAL A 163 -12.30 -6.58 -6.24
CA VAL A 163 -12.25 -7.85 -5.50
C VAL A 163 -12.61 -7.63 -4.04
N LEU A 164 -12.10 -6.55 -3.42
CA LEU A 164 -12.42 -6.21 -2.04
C LEU A 164 -13.93 -6.02 -1.83
N TYR A 165 -14.59 -5.22 -2.65
CA TYR A 165 -16.03 -4.98 -2.53
C TYR A 165 -16.88 -6.17 -2.92
N PHE A 166 -16.38 -7.07 -3.75
CA PHE A 166 -17.10 -8.26 -4.19
C PHE A 166 -17.01 -9.41 -3.16
N VAL A 167 -15.85 -9.61 -2.54
CA VAL A 167 -15.59 -10.80 -1.68
C VAL A 167 -15.75 -10.49 -0.19
N LEU A 168 -15.38 -9.27 0.24
CA LEU A 168 -15.34 -8.94 1.67
C LEU A 168 -16.72 -8.89 2.35
N PRO A 169 -17.79 -8.33 1.72
CA PRO A 169 -19.11 -8.28 2.34
C PRO A 169 -19.73 -9.66 2.55
N ASN A 170 -20.54 -9.78 3.62
CA ASN A 170 -21.31 -10.99 3.88
C ASN A 170 -22.69 -10.96 3.18
N VAL A 171 -22.71 -10.51 1.93
CA VAL A 171 -23.91 -10.50 1.09
C VAL A 171 -23.60 -11.19 -0.23
N LYS A 172 -24.58 -11.90 -0.78
CA LYS A 172 -24.45 -12.57 -2.08
C LYS A 172 -24.61 -11.56 -3.21
N ILE A 173 -23.49 -10.98 -3.65
CA ILE A 173 -23.48 -10.08 -4.81
C ILE A 173 -23.56 -10.94 -6.08
N ARG A 174 -24.65 -10.78 -6.84
CA ARG A 174 -24.93 -11.64 -8.02
C ARG A 174 -24.09 -11.28 -9.24
N LYS A 175 -23.75 -10.02 -9.42
CA LYS A 175 -23.03 -9.52 -10.61
C LYS A 175 -21.97 -8.50 -10.21
N ILE A 176 -20.80 -8.59 -10.84
CA ILE A 176 -19.67 -7.67 -10.63
C ILE A 176 -20.08 -6.21 -10.87
N ARG A 177 -21.00 -5.93 -11.77
CA ARG A 177 -21.46 -4.57 -12.05
C ARG A 177 -22.01 -3.83 -10.84
N TYR A 178 -22.53 -4.53 -9.82
CA TYR A 178 -23.06 -3.91 -8.61
C TYR A 178 -21.98 -3.35 -7.69
N VAL A 179 -20.73 -3.75 -7.86
CA VAL A 179 -19.58 -3.20 -7.12
C VAL A 179 -18.83 -2.13 -7.90
N MET A 180 -19.18 -1.90 -9.18
CA MET A 180 -18.50 -0.94 -10.05
C MET A 180 -18.61 0.51 -9.57
N PRO A 181 -19.78 1.04 -9.17
CA PRO A 181 -19.90 2.45 -8.78
C PRO A 181 -18.97 2.82 -7.63
N GLY A 182 -18.98 2.01 -6.56
CA GLY A 182 -18.09 2.23 -5.43
C GLY A 182 -16.63 1.98 -5.75
N THR A 183 -16.31 1.02 -6.61
CA THR A 183 -14.94 0.78 -7.06
C THR A 183 -14.38 1.96 -7.83
N ILE A 184 -15.14 2.50 -8.80
CA ILE A 184 -14.75 3.69 -9.57
C ILE A 184 -14.56 4.88 -8.62
N PHE A 185 -15.54 5.16 -7.79
CA PHE A 185 -15.47 6.24 -6.82
C PHE A 185 -14.22 6.14 -5.93
N THR A 186 -14.03 4.98 -5.30
CA THR A 186 -12.92 4.75 -4.38
C THR A 186 -11.57 4.89 -5.07
N THR A 187 -11.41 4.29 -6.25
CA THR A 187 -10.14 4.35 -7.00
C THR A 187 -9.79 5.78 -7.42
N LEU A 188 -10.76 6.53 -7.94
CA LEU A 188 -10.55 7.92 -8.35
C LEU A 188 -10.23 8.83 -7.14
N VAL A 189 -11.00 8.71 -6.07
CA VAL A 189 -10.82 9.55 -4.88
C VAL A 189 -9.50 9.22 -4.18
N ILE A 190 -9.15 7.95 -4.02
CA ILE A 190 -7.86 7.57 -3.43
C ILE A 190 -6.71 8.03 -4.32
N GLY A 191 -6.79 7.85 -5.65
CA GLY A 191 -5.75 8.30 -6.57
C GLY A 191 -5.51 9.81 -6.50
N TYR A 192 -6.58 10.60 -6.49
CA TYR A 192 -6.50 12.05 -6.37
C TYR A 192 -5.93 12.48 -5.00
N LEU A 193 -6.48 11.95 -3.91
CA LEU A 193 -6.04 12.28 -2.56
C LEU A 193 -4.62 11.81 -2.25
N SER A 194 -4.18 10.69 -2.83
CA SER A 194 -2.78 10.21 -2.68
C SER A 194 -1.77 11.21 -3.24
N ASN A 195 -2.06 11.83 -4.38
CA ASN A 195 -1.23 12.89 -4.94
C ASN A 195 -1.18 14.13 -4.04
N LEU A 196 -2.32 14.56 -3.51
CA LEU A 196 -2.38 15.68 -2.57
C LEU A 196 -1.63 15.38 -1.28
N PHE A 197 -1.81 14.18 -0.74
CA PHE A 197 -1.14 13.73 0.47
C PHE A 197 0.37 13.66 0.28
N GLY A 198 0.84 13.06 -0.83
CA GLY A 198 2.26 13.01 -1.17
C GLY A 198 2.89 14.40 -1.26
N THR A 199 2.23 15.33 -1.95
CA THR A 199 2.68 16.72 -2.05
C THR A 199 2.73 17.41 -0.68
N TYR A 200 1.72 17.18 0.17
CA TYR A 200 1.69 17.71 1.53
C TYR A 200 2.84 17.16 2.39
N VAL A 201 3.07 15.83 2.34
CA VAL A 201 4.17 15.19 3.07
C VAL A 201 5.51 15.77 2.64
N ILE A 202 5.79 15.86 1.35
CA ILE A 202 7.06 16.41 0.82
C ILE A 202 7.26 17.86 1.28
N ARG A 203 6.22 18.69 1.19
CA ARG A 203 6.30 20.10 1.63
C ARG A 203 6.50 20.23 3.15
N THR A 204 5.89 19.33 3.92
CA THR A 204 6.05 19.32 5.38
C THR A 204 7.46 18.88 5.76
N LEU A 205 7.97 17.83 5.11
CA LEU A 205 9.35 17.35 5.28
C LEU A 205 10.39 18.46 5.06
N SER A 206 10.21 19.24 4.01
CA SER A 206 11.17 20.31 3.66
C SER A 206 11.20 21.49 4.64
N ARG A 207 10.18 21.63 5.50
CA ARG A 207 10.06 22.72 6.48
C ARG A 207 10.45 22.33 7.92
N LEU A 208 10.52 21.05 8.23
CA LEU A 208 10.83 20.58 9.57
C LEU A 208 12.34 20.50 9.78
N VAL A 209 12.82 21.16 10.81
CA VAL A 209 14.25 21.21 11.18
C VAL A 209 14.57 20.17 12.25
N ASP A 210 13.60 19.80 13.11
CA ASP A 210 13.80 18.89 14.24
C ASP A 210 13.28 17.48 13.91
N ILE A 211 14.17 16.51 13.97
CA ILE A 211 13.88 15.08 13.73
C ILE A 211 12.88 14.48 14.70
N LYS A 212 12.93 14.88 15.99
CA LYS A 212 12.02 14.35 17.00
C LYS A 212 10.58 14.84 16.76
N LEU A 213 10.45 16.13 16.47
CA LEU A 213 9.17 16.74 16.12
C LEU A 213 8.61 16.17 14.81
N PHE A 214 9.49 15.89 13.85
CA PHE A 214 9.15 15.25 12.59
C PHE A 214 8.47 13.90 12.79
N GLY A 215 9.03 13.00 13.63
CA GLY A 215 8.46 11.68 13.89
C GLY A 215 7.03 11.76 14.44
N PHE A 216 6.79 12.66 15.41
CA PHE A 216 5.47 12.88 15.99
C PHE A 216 4.45 13.39 14.95
N ILE A 217 4.82 14.41 14.18
CA ILE A 217 3.95 14.99 13.17
C ILE A 217 3.63 13.95 12.09
N MET A 218 4.61 13.15 11.65
CA MET A 218 4.38 12.13 10.64
C MET A 218 3.43 11.04 11.12
N ILE A 219 3.57 10.53 12.34
CA ILE A 219 2.62 9.56 12.90
C ILE A 219 1.20 10.13 12.87
N PHE A 220 1.01 11.38 13.28
CA PHE A 220 -0.30 12.03 13.26
C PHE A 220 -0.86 12.21 11.85
N VAL A 221 -0.03 12.64 10.91
CA VAL A 221 -0.39 12.82 9.49
C VAL A 221 -0.78 11.49 8.85
N PHE A 222 -0.01 10.42 9.08
CA PHE A 222 -0.37 9.08 8.60
C PHE A 222 -1.65 8.56 9.26
N MET A 223 -1.86 8.84 10.55
CA MET A 223 -3.10 8.47 11.24
C MET A 223 -4.32 9.13 10.57
N LEU A 224 -4.26 10.42 10.29
CA LEU A 224 -5.31 11.11 9.56
C LEU A 224 -5.52 10.52 8.17
N TRP A 225 -4.45 10.22 7.45
CA TRP A 225 -4.52 9.59 6.13
C TRP A 225 -5.27 8.26 6.15
N PHE A 226 -4.92 7.37 7.10
CA PHE A 226 -5.62 6.08 7.24
C PHE A 226 -7.08 6.22 7.67
N ILE A 227 -7.42 7.26 8.45
CA ILE A 227 -8.83 7.57 8.78
C ILE A 227 -9.58 7.98 7.50
N PHE A 228 -9.00 8.83 6.66
CA PHE A 228 -9.59 9.21 5.37
C PHE A 228 -9.76 8.00 4.44
N LEU A 229 -8.73 7.18 4.29
CA LEU A 229 -8.82 5.95 3.49
C LEU A 229 -9.95 5.03 3.97
N ALA A 230 -10.06 4.82 5.28
CA ALA A 230 -11.13 4.01 5.85
C ALA A 230 -12.53 4.59 5.54
N ARG A 231 -12.70 5.91 5.63
CA ARG A 231 -13.96 6.60 5.28
C ARG A 231 -14.30 6.47 3.80
N ILE A 232 -13.31 6.65 2.91
CA ILE A 232 -13.51 6.53 1.46
C ILE A 232 -13.94 5.11 1.09
N LEU A 233 -13.31 4.09 1.68
CA LEU A 233 -13.69 2.69 1.47
C LEU A 233 -15.13 2.42 1.92
N ILE A 234 -15.56 2.97 3.06
CA ILE A 234 -16.92 2.80 3.54
C ILE A 234 -17.91 3.56 2.64
N LEU A 235 -17.58 4.79 2.19
CA LEU A 235 -18.40 5.54 1.24
C LEU A 235 -18.55 4.81 -0.10
N GLY A 236 -17.46 4.19 -0.61
CA GLY A 236 -17.55 3.34 -1.80
C GLY A 236 -18.52 2.17 -1.62
N ALA A 237 -18.53 1.55 -0.44
CA ALA A 237 -19.53 0.52 -0.12
C ALA A 237 -20.97 1.09 -0.10
N VAL A 238 -21.17 2.32 0.37
CA VAL A 238 -22.48 3.00 0.32
C VAL A 238 -22.93 3.16 -1.13
N PHE A 239 -22.06 3.64 -2.03
CA PHE A 239 -22.38 3.73 -3.46
C PHE A 239 -22.77 2.39 -4.07
N ASN A 240 -22.12 1.30 -3.67
CA ASN A 240 -22.47 -0.04 -4.14
C ASN A 240 -23.80 -0.54 -3.56
N ALA A 241 -24.11 -0.19 -2.31
CA ALA A 241 -25.34 -0.61 -1.64
C ALA A 241 -26.60 0.11 -2.15
N THR A 242 -26.42 1.31 -2.70
CA THR A 242 -27.53 2.14 -3.24
C THR A 242 -27.81 1.87 -4.71
N TYR A 243 -26.92 1.18 -5.41
CA TYR A 243 -27.06 0.80 -6.82
C TYR A 243 -27.64 -0.62 -6.99
#